data_14f929453c709dbfd31a8af059ee2499
#
_entry.id   14f929453c709dbfd31a8af059ee2499
#
_cell.length_a   1.000
_cell.length_b   1.000
_cell.length_c   1.000
_cell.angle_alpha   90.00
_cell.angle_beta   90.00
_cell.angle_gamma   90.00
#
_symmetry.space_group_name_H-M   'P 1'
#
loop_
_entity.id
_entity.type
_entity.pdbx_description
1 polymer ?
#
loop_
_entity_poly.entity_id
_entity_poly.type
_entity_poly.pdbx_seq_one_letter_code
_entity_poly.pdbx_strand_id
1 'polypeptide(L)'
;MPLWLAFAQAMRENAAATDALFTERAGAVATMNAPDNMHSYAQIARAYADNTERLATAFDSLYASLSDTQKQAADTLFRQQATAAAQPKTRR
;
A
#
# COMPACT_ATOMS: atom_id res chain seq x y z
N MET A 1 7.72 6.93 -20.89
CA MET A 1 6.73 7.37 -19.90
C MET A 1 7.44 7.95 -18.68
N PRO A 2 7.01 9.09 -18.21
CA PRO A 2 7.63 9.64 -17.00
C PRO A 2 7.47 8.70 -15.80
N LEU A 3 8.47 8.67 -14.97
CA LEU A 3 8.50 7.75 -13.83
C LEU A 3 7.35 8.01 -12.85
N TRP A 4 6.96 9.27 -12.68
CA TRP A 4 5.88 9.55 -11.74
C TRP A 4 4.53 9.04 -12.26
N LEU A 5 4.34 9.03 -13.58
CA LEU A 5 3.13 8.45 -14.16
C LEU A 5 3.10 6.95 -13.96
N ALA A 6 4.26 6.30 -14.10
CA ALA A 6 4.36 4.87 -13.85
C ALA A 6 4.05 4.55 -12.40
N PHE A 7 4.54 5.36 -11.49
CA PHE A 7 4.27 5.18 -10.07
C PHE A 7 2.79 5.39 -9.77
N ALA A 8 2.20 6.43 -10.32
CA ALA A 8 0.78 6.71 -10.11
C ALA A 8 -0.09 5.57 -10.65
N GLN A 9 0.28 5.01 -11.79
CA GLN A 9 -0.45 3.88 -12.34
C GLN A 9 -0.31 2.65 -11.46
N ALA A 10 0.89 2.42 -10.93
CA ALA A 10 1.11 1.30 -10.01
C ALA A 10 0.23 1.46 -8.77
N MET A 11 0.09 2.68 -8.27
CA MET A 11 -0.78 2.94 -7.13
C MET A 11 -2.24 2.60 -7.45
N ARG A 12 -2.71 3.01 -8.63
CA ARG A 12 -4.08 2.74 -9.03
C ARG A 12 -4.33 1.24 -9.19
N GLU A 13 -3.40 0.55 -9.82
CA GLU A 13 -3.51 -0.90 -10.00
C GLU A 13 -3.51 -1.62 -8.67
N ASN A 14 -2.65 -1.16 -7.76
CA ASN A 14 -2.56 -1.72 -6.43
C ASN A 14 -3.88 -1.54 -5.67
N ALA A 15 -4.46 -0.35 -5.74
CA ALA A 15 -5.71 -0.07 -5.06
C ALA A 15 -6.84 -0.93 -5.63
N ALA A 16 -6.90 -1.06 -6.95
CA ALA A 16 -7.95 -1.86 -7.59
C ALA A 16 -7.81 -3.34 -7.21
N ALA A 17 -6.59 -3.85 -7.18
CA ALA A 17 -6.35 -5.25 -6.83
C ALA A 17 -6.74 -5.51 -5.37
N THR A 18 -6.41 -4.57 -4.49
CA THR A 18 -6.74 -4.69 -3.08
C THR A 18 -8.25 -4.66 -2.88
N ASP A 19 -8.94 -3.73 -3.55
CA ASP A 19 -10.39 -3.65 -3.47
C ASP A 19 -11.05 -4.95 -3.93
N ALA A 20 -10.54 -5.53 -5.02
CA ALA A 20 -11.10 -6.77 -5.53
C ALA A 20 -10.97 -7.90 -4.51
N LEU A 21 -9.82 -7.98 -3.84
CA LEU A 21 -9.60 -9.01 -2.83
C LEU A 21 -10.55 -8.84 -1.65
N PHE A 22 -10.73 -7.63 -1.19
CA PHE A 22 -11.63 -7.38 -0.07
C PHE A 22 -13.08 -7.65 -0.44
N THR A 23 -13.47 -7.28 -1.67
CA THR A 23 -14.82 -7.54 -2.13
C THR A 23 -15.10 -9.03 -2.20
N GLU A 24 -14.15 -9.77 -2.75
CA GLU A 24 -14.29 -11.22 -2.85
C GLU A 24 -14.43 -11.85 -1.46
N ARG A 25 -13.58 -11.41 -0.54
CA ARG A 25 -13.62 -11.92 0.82
C ARG A 25 -14.95 -11.61 1.49
N ALA A 26 -15.45 -10.39 1.31
CA ALA A 26 -16.70 -9.97 1.93
C ALA A 26 -17.85 -10.86 1.46
N GLY A 27 -17.82 -11.27 0.20
CA GLY A 27 -18.87 -12.14 -0.33
C GLY A 27 -18.82 -13.55 0.21
N ALA A 28 -17.65 -14.00 0.63
CA ALA A 28 -17.47 -15.39 1.05
C ALA A 28 -17.42 -15.54 2.57
N VAL A 29 -17.19 -14.48 3.31
CA VAL A 29 -16.87 -14.58 4.72
C VAL A 29 -18.02 -15.19 5.54
N ALA A 30 -19.25 -14.97 5.12
CA ALA A 30 -20.41 -15.45 5.85
C ALA A 30 -20.46 -16.98 5.91
N THR A 31 -19.85 -17.65 4.94
CA THR A 31 -19.85 -19.11 4.89
C THR A 31 -18.55 -19.73 5.35
N MET A 32 -17.59 -18.91 5.77
CA MET A 32 -16.29 -19.42 6.20
C MET A 32 -16.32 -19.84 7.66
N ASN A 33 -15.63 -20.95 7.95
CA ASN A 33 -15.35 -21.26 9.34
C ASN A 33 -14.17 -20.41 9.80
N ALA A 34 -13.85 -20.48 11.10
CA ALA A 34 -12.80 -19.62 11.65
C ALA A 34 -11.42 -19.86 11.02
N PRO A 35 -10.95 -21.11 10.85
CA PRO A 35 -9.67 -21.33 10.19
C PRO A 35 -9.65 -20.77 8.76
N ASP A 36 -10.70 -20.98 7.98
CA ASP A 36 -10.76 -20.47 6.62
C ASP A 36 -10.74 -18.96 6.60
N ASN A 37 -11.43 -18.35 7.55
CA ASN A 37 -11.42 -16.89 7.68
C ASN A 37 -10.01 -16.38 7.92
N MET A 38 -9.27 -17.02 8.82
CA MET A 38 -7.88 -16.59 9.08
C MET A 38 -6.99 -16.80 7.87
N HIS A 39 -7.16 -17.90 7.15
CA HIS A 39 -6.37 -18.13 5.94
C HIS A 39 -6.70 -17.11 4.86
N SER A 40 -7.97 -16.77 4.72
CA SER A 40 -8.38 -15.74 3.77
C SER A 40 -7.74 -14.40 4.10
N TYR A 41 -7.73 -14.05 5.36
CA TYR A 41 -7.10 -12.81 5.78
C TYR A 41 -5.60 -12.83 5.50
N ALA A 42 -4.95 -13.97 5.78
CA ALA A 42 -3.52 -14.10 5.52
C ALA A 42 -3.19 -13.94 4.04
N GLN A 43 -4.06 -14.47 3.17
CA GLN A 43 -3.87 -14.31 1.73
C GLN A 43 -3.95 -12.85 1.32
N ILE A 44 -4.90 -12.11 1.87
CA ILE A 44 -5.03 -10.70 1.57
C ILE A 44 -3.80 -9.93 2.08
N ALA A 45 -3.35 -10.25 3.29
CA ALA A 45 -2.18 -9.60 3.85
C ALA A 45 -0.94 -9.84 3.00
N ARG A 46 -0.78 -11.06 2.50
CA ARG A 46 0.34 -11.39 1.63
C ARG A 46 0.27 -10.64 0.31
N ALA A 47 -0.92 -10.61 -0.30
CA ALA A 47 -1.10 -9.88 -1.55
C ALA A 47 -0.83 -8.39 -1.35
N TYR A 48 -1.28 -7.85 -0.24
CA TYR A 48 -1.03 -6.46 0.08
C TYR A 48 0.46 -6.17 0.21
N ALA A 49 1.18 -7.06 0.91
CA ALA A 49 2.62 -6.90 1.07
C ALA A 49 3.35 -6.97 -0.28
N ASP A 50 2.96 -7.93 -1.13
CA ASP A 50 3.56 -8.06 -2.45
C ASP A 50 3.32 -6.84 -3.30
N ASN A 51 2.10 -6.32 -3.26
CA ASN A 51 1.75 -5.12 -4.03
C ASN A 51 2.50 -3.90 -3.51
N THR A 52 2.63 -3.79 -2.20
CA THR A 52 3.36 -2.69 -1.60
C THR A 52 4.83 -2.75 -2.00
N GLU A 53 5.40 -3.95 -2.08
CA GLU A 53 6.79 -4.10 -2.48
C GLU A 53 6.99 -3.67 -3.92
N ARG A 54 6.07 -4.01 -4.81
CA ARG A 54 6.14 -3.53 -6.19
C ARG A 54 6.04 -2.02 -6.26
N LEU A 55 5.19 -1.45 -5.43
CA LEU A 55 5.06 -0.01 -5.36
C LEU A 55 6.35 0.64 -4.88
N ALA A 56 6.98 0.05 -3.86
CA ALA A 56 8.24 0.56 -3.35
C ALA A 56 9.32 0.53 -4.42
N THR A 57 9.37 -0.54 -5.22
CA THR A 57 10.34 -0.64 -6.29
C THR A 57 10.12 0.44 -7.34
N ALA A 58 8.86 0.68 -7.70
CA ALA A 58 8.55 1.76 -8.65
C ALA A 58 8.93 3.11 -8.07
N PHE A 59 8.71 3.29 -6.78
CA PHE A 59 9.07 4.54 -6.12
C PHE A 59 10.59 4.75 -6.09
N ASP A 60 11.36 3.66 -5.91
CA ASP A 60 12.82 3.77 -5.93
C ASP A 60 13.31 4.43 -7.21
N SER A 61 12.75 4.01 -8.34
CA SER A 61 13.13 4.58 -9.63
C SER A 61 12.73 6.04 -9.72
N LEU A 62 11.53 6.36 -9.25
CA LEU A 62 11.06 7.74 -9.26
C LEU A 62 11.95 8.61 -8.38
N TYR A 63 12.24 8.14 -7.18
CA TYR A 63 13.06 8.87 -6.22
C TYR A 63 14.44 9.18 -6.81
N ALA A 64 15.05 8.19 -7.47
CA ALA A 64 16.37 8.37 -8.04
C ALA A 64 16.38 9.47 -9.09
N SER A 65 15.23 9.75 -9.70
CA SER A 65 15.14 10.80 -10.74
C SER A 65 14.89 12.19 -10.18
N LEU A 66 14.66 12.31 -8.87
CA LEU A 66 14.33 13.61 -8.28
C LEU A 66 15.59 14.45 -8.07
N SER A 67 15.41 15.78 -8.04
CA SER A 67 16.47 16.68 -7.63
C SER A 67 16.70 16.54 -6.14
N ASP A 68 17.84 17.08 -5.65
CA ASP A 68 18.13 17.03 -4.22
C ASP A 68 17.04 17.70 -3.40
N THR A 69 16.54 18.84 -3.88
CA THR A 69 15.47 19.53 -3.18
C THR A 69 14.20 18.69 -3.12
N GLN A 70 13.87 18.03 -4.24
CA GLN A 70 12.69 17.17 -4.29
C GLN A 70 12.86 15.96 -3.39
N LYS A 71 14.07 15.39 -3.33
CA LYS A 71 14.33 14.28 -2.45
C LYS A 71 14.12 14.65 -0.99
N GLN A 72 14.60 15.85 -0.62
CA GLN A 72 14.40 16.31 0.76
C GLN A 72 12.94 16.50 1.07
N ALA A 73 12.17 17.02 0.12
CA ALA A 73 10.74 17.23 0.32
C ALA A 73 10.04 15.87 0.49
N ALA A 74 10.40 14.89 -0.32
CA ALA A 74 9.82 13.55 -0.23
C ALA A 74 10.18 12.90 1.10
N ASP A 75 11.44 13.02 1.51
CA ASP A 75 11.89 12.46 2.79
C ASP A 75 11.10 13.05 3.95
N THR A 76 10.91 14.36 3.92
CA THR A 76 10.17 15.04 4.98
C THR A 76 8.72 14.58 5.02
N LEU A 77 8.10 14.50 3.85
CA LEU A 77 6.70 14.09 3.78
C LEU A 77 6.50 12.67 4.31
N PHE A 78 7.38 11.76 3.89
CA PHE A 78 7.27 10.37 4.33
C PHE A 78 7.54 10.23 5.83
N ARG A 79 8.46 11.02 6.36
CA ARG A 79 8.69 11.01 7.81
C ARG A 79 7.48 11.50 8.57
N GLN A 80 6.84 12.56 8.07
CA GLN A 80 5.64 13.08 8.71
C GLN A 80 4.52 12.04 8.69
N GLN A 81 4.37 11.36 7.57
CA GLN A 81 3.35 10.33 7.46
C GLN A 81 3.60 9.16 8.40
N ALA A 82 4.85 8.74 8.49
CA ALA A 82 5.21 7.65 9.38
C ALA A 82 4.98 8.02 10.84
N THR A 83 5.31 9.24 11.20
CA THR A 83 5.10 9.72 12.56
C THR A 83 3.62 9.79 12.89
N ALA A 84 2.83 10.33 11.96
CA ALA A 84 1.39 10.42 12.16
C ALA A 84 0.76 9.04 12.30
N ALA A 85 1.22 8.08 11.49
CA ALA A 85 0.68 6.73 11.55
C ALA A 85 1.03 6.02 12.85
N ALA A 86 2.18 6.38 13.45
CA ALA A 86 2.64 5.75 14.68
C ALA A 86 2.02 6.34 15.93
N GLN A 87 1.42 7.53 15.83
CA GLN A 87 0.84 8.17 17.00
C GLN A 87 -0.49 7.53 17.37
N PRO A 88 -0.79 7.43 18.68
CA PRO A 88 -2.12 6.94 19.10
C PRO A 88 -3.21 7.83 18.57
N LYS A 89 -4.25 7.23 18.16
CA LYS A 89 -5.37 7.98 17.62
C LYS A 89 -6.29 8.53 18.67
N THR A 90 -6.21 7.97 19.81
CA THR A 90 -7.09 8.49 20.86
C THR A 90 -6.50 9.71 21.44
N ARG A 91 -7.10 10.40 21.83
CA ARG A 91 -6.54 11.35 22.48
C ARG A 91 -7.33 11.81 23.30
N ARG A 92 -7.43 11.72 23.74
CA ARG A 92 -8.06 12.05 24.23
C ARG A 92 -8.12 12.45 24.64
#